data_7be80b6b9ebea68b284130fa6bbfd4b4
#
_entry.id   7be80b6b9ebea68b284130fa6bbfd4b4
#
_cell.length_a   1.000
_cell.length_b   1.000
_cell.length_c   1.000
_cell.angle_alpha   90.00
_cell.angle_beta   90.00
_cell.angle_gamma   90.00
#
_symmetry.space_group_name_H-M   'P 1'
#
loop_
_entity.id
_entity.type
_entity.pdbx_description
1 polymer ?
#
loop_
_entity_poly.entity_id
_entity_poly.type
_entity_poly.pdbx_seq_one_letter_code
_entity_poly.pdbx_strand_id
1 'polypeptide(L)'
;MNRGVRTTVLLCVAFIALVLGALFYSVLREPLLDEVALREQGTFLLPARREIASFSLTDHRGVEFNNTRLAGHWSLLYFGFTACPDVCPVTLSVLAQVEQKLAAEGQPELLNQLQVYFVSVDPERDDAATLGKYLAAFSPRFVGVTGSHETLAAFAAQLNAAFMKVPDANGGYVIDHTGNIVIVDPDGRYAGFIKLPHDADKILMAYKSMARNG
;
A
#
# COMPACT_ATOMS: atom_id res chain seq x y z
N MET A 1 14.52 21.12 -57.31
CA MET A 1 13.81 20.05 -56.57
C MET A 1 12.32 20.30 -56.72
N ASN A 2 11.59 19.42 -57.41
CA ASN A 2 10.16 19.56 -57.72
C ASN A 2 9.30 19.71 -56.47
N ARG A 3 8.28 20.61 -56.49
CA ARG A 3 7.35 20.81 -55.37
C ARG A 3 6.82 19.47 -54.79
N GLY A 4 6.48 18.52 -55.68
CA GLY A 4 5.99 17.21 -55.26
C GLY A 4 7.00 16.41 -54.44
N VAL A 5 8.29 16.39 -54.85
CA VAL A 5 9.35 15.66 -54.11
C VAL A 5 9.55 16.27 -52.72
N ARG A 6 9.52 17.62 -52.60
CA ARG A 6 9.62 18.29 -51.27
C ARG A 6 8.47 17.91 -50.36
N THR A 7 7.24 17.88 -50.88
CA THR A 7 6.06 17.50 -50.10
C THR A 7 6.15 16.06 -49.64
N THR A 8 6.55 15.14 -50.52
CA THR A 8 6.71 13.72 -50.16
C THR A 8 7.78 13.54 -49.08
N VAL A 9 8.93 14.19 -49.22
CA VAL A 9 10.01 14.12 -48.22
C VAL A 9 9.54 14.65 -46.88
N LEU A 10 8.84 15.80 -46.85
CA LEU A 10 8.29 16.37 -45.60
C LEU A 10 7.27 15.45 -44.93
N LEU A 11 6.39 14.82 -45.72
CA LEU A 11 5.42 13.85 -45.20
C LEU A 11 6.10 12.58 -44.63
N CYS A 12 7.13 12.08 -45.30
CA CYS A 12 7.92 10.96 -44.78
C CYS A 12 8.64 11.30 -43.48
N VAL A 13 9.27 12.48 -43.40
CA VAL A 13 9.96 12.93 -42.18
C VAL A 13 8.95 13.13 -41.03
N ALA A 14 7.80 13.74 -41.30
CA ALA A 14 6.74 13.91 -40.30
C ALA A 14 6.19 12.55 -39.80
N PHE A 15 5.99 11.61 -40.69
CA PHE A 15 5.56 10.25 -40.35
C PHE A 15 6.60 9.53 -39.49
N ILE A 16 7.87 9.59 -39.89
CA ILE A 16 8.98 8.99 -39.09
C ILE A 16 9.04 9.63 -37.68
N ALA A 17 8.96 10.97 -37.61
CA ALA A 17 8.97 11.66 -36.33
C ALA A 17 7.78 11.26 -35.44
N LEU A 18 6.60 11.08 -36.02
CA LEU A 18 5.40 10.64 -35.30
C LEU A 18 5.57 9.20 -34.80
N VAL A 19 6.08 8.29 -35.62
CA VAL A 19 6.32 6.88 -35.24
C VAL A 19 7.38 6.80 -34.14
N LEU A 20 8.49 7.52 -34.30
CA LEU A 20 9.53 7.57 -33.28
C LEU A 20 9.05 8.20 -31.97
N GLY A 21 8.24 9.25 -32.05
CA GLY A 21 7.60 9.87 -30.89
C GLY A 21 6.63 8.91 -30.19
N ALA A 22 5.81 8.19 -30.94
CA ALA A 22 4.91 7.18 -30.38
C ALA A 22 5.66 6.00 -29.77
N LEU A 23 6.73 5.53 -30.41
CA LEU A 23 7.59 4.46 -29.88
C LEU A 23 8.27 4.91 -28.61
N PHE A 24 8.86 6.12 -28.59
CA PHE A 24 9.48 6.70 -27.41
C PHE A 24 8.50 6.84 -26.25
N TYR A 25 7.30 7.34 -26.53
CA TYR A 25 6.22 7.43 -25.54
C TYR A 25 5.80 6.07 -25.00
N SER A 26 5.71 5.05 -25.88
CA SER A 26 5.37 3.67 -25.48
C SER A 26 6.45 3.03 -24.58
N VAL A 27 7.74 3.28 -24.89
CA VAL A 27 8.87 2.75 -24.10
C VAL A 27 8.98 3.45 -22.74
N LEU A 28 8.63 4.74 -22.67
CA LEU A 28 8.66 5.50 -21.40
C LEU A 28 7.44 5.26 -20.51
N ARG A 29 6.37 4.67 -21.04
CA ARG A 29 5.24 4.27 -20.22
C ARG A 29 5.60 3.04 -19.41
N GLU A 30 5.58 3.17 -18.09
CA GLU A 30 5.65 2.01 -17.21
C GLU A 30 4.50 1.04 -17.54
N PRO A 31 4.80 -0.24 -17.77
CA PRO A 31 3.74 -1.23 -18.01
C PRO A 31 2.87 -1.36 -16.76
N LEU A 32 1.56 -1.18 -16.93
CA LEU A 32 0.61 -1.51 -15.88
C LEU A 32 0.47 -3.03 -15.81
N LEU A 33 0.49 -3.56 -14.60
CA LEU A 33 0.32 -4.99 -14.36
C LEU A 33 -1.16 -5.37 -14.45
N ASP A 34 -1.43 -6.45 -15.13
CA ASP A 34 -2.72 -7.13 -15.07
C ASP A 34 -2.83 -8.00 -13.80
N GLU A 35 -3.99 -8.60 -13.55
CA GLU A 35 -4.20 -9.43 -12.34
C GLU A 35 -3.25 -10.62 -12.25
N VAL A 36 -2.86 -11.21 -13.38
CA VAL A 36 -1.96 -12.37 -13.41
C VAL A 36 -0.56 -11.95 -12.98
N ALA A 37 -0.04 -10.87 -13.57
CA ALA A 37 1.26 -10.31 -13.22
C ALA A 37 1.30 -9.78 -11.78
N LEU A 38 0.21 -9.20 -11.28
CA LEU A 38 0.09 -8.81 -9.86
C LEU A 38 0.22 -10.01 -8.93
N ARG A 39 -0.45 -11.12 -9.25
CA ARG A 39 -0.38 -12.37 -8.45
C ARG A 39 1.02 -12.98 -8.46
N GLU A 40 1.69 -12.98 -9.61
CA GLU A 40 3.08 -13.45 -9.72
C GLU A 40 4.04 -12.61 -8.88
N GLN A 41 3.71 -11.33 -8.67
CA GLN A 41 4.48 -10.42 -7.81
C GLN A 41 4.03 -10.43 -6.34
N GLY A 42 3.11 -11.32 -5.96
CA GLY A 42 2.65 -11.47 -4.58
C GLY A 42 1.48 -10.58 -4.19
N THR A 43 0.89 -9.83 -5.13
CA THR A 43 -0.30 -8.99 -4.88
C THR A 43 -1.55 -9.72 -5.35
N PHE A 44 -2.48 -9.95 -4.44
CA PHE A 44 -3.72 -10.71 -4.68
C PHE A 44 -4.92 -9.79 -4.53
N LEU A 45 -5.55 -9.45 -5.65
CA LEU A 45 -6.79 -8.70 -5.65
C LEU A 45 -8.00 -9.64 -5.56
N LEU A 46 -9.01 -9.22 -4.83
CA LEU A 46 -10.28 -9.95 -4.73
C LEU A 46 -11.07 -9.75 -6.04
N PRO A 47 -11.69 -10.81 -6.57
CA PRO A 47 -12.57 -10.70 -7.76
C PRO A 47 -13.75 -9.75 -7.55
N ALA A 48 -14.27 -9.67 -6.30
CA ALA A 48 -15.24 -8.70 -5.87
C ALA A 48 -14.74 -8.00 -4.61
N ARG A 49 -14.73 -6.67 -4.62
CA ARG A 49 -14.40 -5.85 -3.45
C ARG A 49 -15.41 -6.12 -2.34
N ARG A 50 -14.94 -6.18 -1.10
CA ARG A 50 -15.78 -6.55 0.03
C ARG A 50 -15.96 -5.37 0.98
N GLU A 51 -17.21 -5.05 1.29
CA GLU A 51 -17.55 -4.04 2.28
C GLU A 51 -16.95 -4.39 3.65
N ILE A 52 -16.48 -3.37 4.35
CA ILE A 52 -16.00 -3.47 5.72
C ILE A 52 -17.13 -2.99 6.62
N ALA A 53 -17.67 -3.86 7.48
CA ALA A 53 -18.69 -3.48 8.44
C ALA A 53 -18.17 -2.37 9.38
N SER A 54 -19.07 -1.61 9.97
CA SER A 54 -18.74 -0.49 10.85
C SER A 54 -17.83 -0.93 11.99
N PHE A 55 -16.79 -0.15 12.22
CA PHE A 55 -15.82 -0.31 13.30
C PHE A 55 -15.45 1.05 13.88
N SER A 56 -14.95 1.05 15.11
CA SER A 56 -14.40 2.24 15.76
C SER A 56 -13.14 1.84 16.52
N LEU A 57 -12.02 2.41 16.12
CA LEU A 57 -10.69 2.29 16.71
C LEU A 57 -10.16 3.70 16.97
N THR A 58 -8.93 3.83 17.45
CA THR A 58 -8.31 5.13 17.73
C THR A 58 -6.93 5.20 17.07
N ASP A 59 -6.62 6.32 16.42
CA ASP A 59 -5.26 6.53 15.90
C ASP A 59 -4.31 7.04 17.00
N HIS A 60 -3.01 7.00 16.72
CA HIS A 60 -1.96 7.42 17.66
C HIS A 60 -1.99 8.93 18.02
N ARG A 61 -2.88 9.72 17.38
CA ARG A 61 -3.12 11.14 17.70
C ARG A 61 -4.38 11.32 18.52
N GLY A 62 -5.05 10.22 18.93
CA GLY A 62 -6.30 10.25 19.68
C GLY A 62 -7.54 10.54 18.84
N VAL A 63 -7.42 10.49 17.51
CA VAL A 63 -8.55 10.70 16.60
C VAL A 63 -9.23 9.36 16.31
N GLU A 64 -10.56 9.36 16.22
CA GLU A 64 -11.33 8.18 15.84
C GLU A 64 -10.91 7.66 14.46
N PHE A 65 -10.67 6.36 14.38
CA PHE A 65 -10.38 5.64 13.16
C PHE A 65 -11.54 4.69 12.85
N ASN A 66 -12.29 5.01 11.80
CA ASN A 66 -13.48 4.28 11.38
C ASN A 66 -13.54 4.20 9.83
N ASN A 67 -14.64 3.70 9.25
CA ASN A 67 -14.82 3.54 7.81
C ASN A 67 -14.56 4.83 7.01
N THR A 68 -14.89 6.01 7.53
CA THR A 68 -14.69 7.27 6.81
C THR A 68 -13.20 7.60 6.62
N ARG A 69 -12.34 7.07 7.50
CA ARG A 69 -10.88 7.24 7.42
C ARG A 69 -10.22 6.33 6.38
N LEU A 70 -10.94 5.37 5.83
CA LEU A 70 -10.48 4.48 4.74
C LEU A 70 -10.94 4.98 3.37
N ALA A 71 -11.88 5.90 3.28
CA ALA A 71 -12.43 6.40 2.04
C ALA A 71 -11.59 7.53 1.42
N GLY A 72 -11.63 7.65 0.08
CA GLY A 72 -11.01 8.72 -0.69
C GLY A 72 -9.53 8.51 -1.06
N HIS A 73 -8.93 7.40 -0.66
CA HIS A 73 -7.54 7.05 -0.97
C HIS A 73 -7.32 5.54 -0.90
N TRP A 74 -6.25 5.07 -1.51
CA TRP A 74 -5.78 3.70 -1.32
C TRP A 74 -5.13 3.57 0.05
N SER A 75 -5.53 2.55 0.81
CA SER A 75 -4.99 2.27 2.13
C SER A 75 -4.22 0.95 2.13
N LEU A 76 -2.99 0.98 2.65
CA LEU A 76 -2.20 -0.19 2.95
C LEU A 76 -2.19 -0.38 4.48
N LEU A 77 -2.88 -1.42 4.97
CA LEU A 77 -2.94 -1.71 6.39
C LEU A 77 -2.01 -2.88 6.71
N TYR A 78 -1.13 -2.69 7.67
CA TYR A 78 -0.25 -3.73 8.17
C TYR A 78 -0.54 -3.99 9.65
N PHE A 79 -0.95 -5.22 9.96
CA PHE A 79 -1.20 -5.66 11.32
C PHE A 79 0.11 -6.12 11.94
N GLY A 80 0.49 -5.55 13.08
CA GLY A 80 1.77 -5.81 13.72
C GLY A 80 1.82 -5.26 15.14
N PHE A 81 3.01 -5.23 15.74
CA PHE A 81 3.22 -4.67 17.08
C PHE A 81 4.63 -4.10 17.21
N THR A 82 4.80 -3.10 18.08
CA THR A 82 6.08 -2.34 18.14
C THR A 82 7.24 -3.16 18.69
N ALA A 83 6.96 -4.16 19.53
CA ALA A 83 7.96 -5.06 20.08
C ALA A 83 8.33 -6.25 19.17
N CYS A 84 7.83 -6.27 17.91
CA CYS A 84 8.22 -7.27 16.93
C CYS A 84 9.68 -7.09 16.51
N PRO A 85 10.54 -8.14 16.67
CA PRO A 85 11.97 -7.96 16.48
C PRO A 85 12.42 -7.98 15.01
N ASP A 86 11.59 -8.41 14.07
CA ASP A 86 12.00 -8.77 12.71
C ASP A 86 11.06 -8.24 11.63
N VAL A 87 9.97 -8.91 11.36
CA VAL A 87 9.15 -8.67 10.15
C VAL A 87 8.47 -7.30 10.12
N CYS A 88 8.04 -6.77 11.28
CA CYS A 88 7.35 -5.48 11.32
C CYS A 88 8.24 -4.31 10.91
N PRO A 89 9.44 -4.09 11.49
CA PRO A 89 10.30 -2.99 11.06
C PRO A 89 10.77 -3.13 9.61
N VAL A 90 11.00 -4.36 9.11
CA VAL A 90 11.34 -4.60 7.70
C VAL A 90 10.20 -4.17 6.79
N THR A 91 8.97 -4.60 7.07
CA THR A 91 7.79 -4.22 6.28
C THR A 91 7.53 -2.71 6.27
N LEU A 92 7.62 -2.06 7.44
CA LEU A 92 7.46 -0.60 7.52
C LEU A 92 8.56 0.15 6.75
N SER A 93 9.80 -0.35 6.79
CA SER A 93 10.90 0.22 5.99
C SER A 93 10.64 0.08 4.48
N VAL A 94 10.10 -1.05 4.04
CA VAL A 94 9.69 -1.26 2.64
C VAL A 94 8.58 -0.29 2.24
N LEU A 95 7.56 -0.11 3.07
CA LEU A 95 6.47 0.84 2.81
C LEU A 95 6.96 2.30 2.79
N ALA A 96 7.90 2.66 3.65
CA ALA A 96 8.54 3.98 3.61
C ALA A 96 9.33 4.20 2.30
N GLN A 97 10.02 3.17 1.80
CA GLN A 97 10.69 3.25 0.50
C GLN A 97 9.70 3.44 -0.66
N VAL A 98 8.50 2.85 -0.60
CA VAL A 98 7.44 3.09 -1.61
C VAL A 98 7.06 4.58 -1.64
N GLU A 99 6.83 5.21 -0.48
CA GLU A 99 6.54 6.65 -0.41
C GLU A 99 7.70 7.50 -0.95
N GLN A 100 8.94 7.16 -0.57
CA GLN A 100 10.13 7.86 -1.05
C GLN A 100 10.31 7.76 -2.57
N LYS A 101 10.05 6.59 -3.16
CA LYS A 101 10.11 6.38 -4.61
C LYS A 101 9.05 7.19 -5.34
N LEU A 102 7.79 7.21 -4.85
CA LEU A 102 6.73 8.05 -5.41
C LEU A 102 7.10 9.54 -5.39
N ALA A 103 7.69 10.01 -4.30
CA ALA A 103 8.15 11.39 -4.18
C ALA A 103 9.32 11.68 -5.14
N ALA A 104 10.30 10.79 -5.25
CA ALA A 104 11.46 10.94 -6.13
C ALA A 104 11.09 10.91 -7.63
N GLU A 105 10.06 10.16 -8.00
CA GLU A 105 9.54 10.10 -9.37
C GLU A 105 8.66 11.30 -9.73
N GLY A 106 8.44 12.24 -8.81
CA GLY A 106 7.60 13.42 -9.05
C GLY A 106 6.12 13.07 -9.25
N GLN A 107 5.62 12.07 -8.52
CA GLN A 107 4.22 11.63 -8.57
C GLN A 107 3.46 12.02 -7.28
N PRO A 108 3.31 13.32 -6.96
CA PRO A 108 2.70 13.77 -5.71
C PRO A 108 1.22 13.37 -5.60
N GLU A 109 0.52 13.25 -6.73
CA GLU A 109 -0.89 12.83 -6.75
C GLU A 109 -1.04 11.39 -6.26
N LEU A 110 -0.24 10.46 -6.75
CA LEU A 110 -0.23 9.08 -6.28
C LEU A 110 0.22 9.00 -4.82
N LEU A 111 1.24 9.76 -4.43
CA LEU A 111 1.68 9.81 -3.04
C LEU A 111 0.56 10.30 -2.11
N ASN A 112 -0.21 11.31 -2.52
CA ASN A 112 -1.32 11.86 -1.72
C ASN A 112 -2.52 10.89 -1.66
N GLN A 113 -2.68 10.05 -2.67
CA GLN A 113 -3.72 9.01 -2.71
C GLN A 113 -3.30 7.72 -2.02
N LEU A 114 -2.12 7.63 -1.43
CA LEU A 114 -1.65 6.49 -0.68
C LEU A 114 -1.57 6.81 0.81
N GLN A 115 -2.19 5.99 1.65
CA GLN A 115 -2.06 6.06 3.09
C GLN A 115 -1.65 4.71 3.68
N VAL A 116 -0.67 4.73 4.56
CA VAL A 116 -0.22 3.55 5.31
C VAL A 116 -0.75 3.61 6.73
N TYR A 117 -1.38 2.53 7.16
CA TYR A 117 -1.86 2.32 8.52
C TYR A 117 -1.13 1.13 9.15
N PHE A 118 -0.54 1.35 10.31
CA PHE A 118 -0.02 0.29 11.16
C PHE A 118 -1.05 0.00 12.26
N VAL A 119 -1.72 -1.13 12.16
CA VAL A 119 -2.74 -1.55 13.11
C VAL A 119 -2.08 -2.42 14.17
N SER A 120 -1.91 -1.86 15.37
CA SER A 120 -1.33 -2.63 16.46
C SER A 120 -2.26 -3.76 16.91
N VAL A 121 -1.70 -4.94 17.02
CA VAL A 121 -2.37 -6.14 17.56
C VAL A 121 -1.99 -6.40 19.02
N ASP A 122 -1.27 -5.46 19.66
CA ASP A 122 -0.81 -5.55 21.04
C ASP A 122 -1.15 -4.28 21.85
N PRO A 123 -2.43 -4.00 22.07
CA PRO A 123 -2.86 -2.78 22.74
C PRO A 123 -2.37 -2.63 24.19
N GLU A 124 -1.88 -3.71 24.79
CA GLU A 124 -1.33 -3.67 26.15
C GLU A 124 0.05 -3.04 26.21
N ARG A 125 0.86 -3.18 25.16
CA ARG A 125 2.22 -2.60 25.05
C ARG A 125 2.29 -1.39 24.12
N ASP A 126 1.35 -1.28 23.18
CA ASP A 126 1.35 -0.29 22.10
C ASP A 126 0.30 0.79 22.37
N ASP A 127 0.58 1.69 23.31
CA ASP A 127 -0.23 2.90 23.48
C ASP A 127 0.00 3.91 22.34
N ALA A 128 -0.80 4.96 22.32
CA ALA A 128 -0.74 6.00 21.28
C ALA A 128 0.65 6.67 21.18
N ALA A 129 1.30 6.93 22.31
CA ALA A 129 2.62 7.56 22.36
C ALA A 129 3.71 6.63 21.83
N THR A 130 3.66 5.35 22.21
CA THR A 130 4.56 4.30 21.73
C THR A 130 4.44 4.13 20.22
N LEU A 131 3.21 4.03 19.69
CA LEU A 131 2.96 3.94 18.26
C LEU A 131 3.48 5.15 17.49
N GLY A 132 3.19 6.36 17.99
CA GLY A 132 3.65 7.59 17.35
C GLY A 132 5.18 7.66 17.28
N LYS A 133 5.87 7.35 18.38
CA LYS A 133 7.34 7.31 18.44
C LYS A 133 7.93 6.24 17.50
N TYR A 134 7.34 5.06 17.48
CA TYR A 134 7.79 3.95 16.64
C TYR A 134 7.68 4.28 15.15
N LEU A 135 6.53 4.79 14.73
CA LEU A 135 6.26 5.08 13.32
C LEU A 135 7.03 6.29 12.79
N ALA A 136 7.35 7.27 13.66
CA ALA A 136 8.16 8.42 13.27
C ALA A 136 9.56 8.03 12.75
N ALA A 137 10.06 6.85 13.11
CA ALA A 137 11.33 6.32 12.59
C ALA A 137 11.26 5.88 11.12
N PHE A 138 10.07 5.67 10.56
CA PHE A 138 9.86 5.21 9.19
C PHE A 138 9.32 6.31 8.28
N SER A 139 8.16 6.89 8.62
CA SER A 139 7.55 7.99 7.87
C SER A 139 6.63 8.81 8.78
N PRO A 140 6.68 10.16 8.69
CA PRO A 140 5.73 11.04 9.38
C PRO A 140 4.29 10.92 8.85
N ARG A 141 4.11 10.28 7.69
CA ARG A 141 2.80 10.06 7.08
C ARG A 141 2.10 8.82 7.61
N PHE A 142 2.85 7.87 8.21
CA PHE A 142 2.25 6.65 8.73
C PHE A 142 1.33 6.92 9.91
N VAL A 143 0.22 6.23 9.95
CA VAL A 143 -0.78 6.35 11.01
C VAL A 143 -0.83 5.04 11.81
N GLY A 144 -0.53 5.12 13.09
CA GLY A 144 -0.69 4.00 14.02
C GLY A 144 -2.14 3.95 14.50
N VAL A 145 -2.70 2.76 14.53
CA VAL A 145 -4.09 2.50 14.96
C VAL A 145 -4.07 1.48 16.08
N THR A 146 -4.86 1.72 17.12
CA THR A 146 -5.02 0.83 18.27
C THR A 146 -6.47 0.84 18.76
N GLY A 147 -6.80 -0.03 19.69
CA GLY A 147 -8.15 -0.14 20.29
C GLY A 147 -8.19 -1.24 21.33
N SER A 148 -9.37 -1.66 21.76
CA SER A 148 -9.48 -2.85 22.61
C SER A 148 -9.10 -4.11 21.82
N HIS A 149 -8.66 -5.15 22.51
CA HIS A 149 -8.35 -6.44 21.87
C HIS A 149 -9.54 -6.97 21.08
N GLU A 150 -10.75 -6.82 21.61
CA GLU A 150 -11.99 -7.27 20.97
C GLU A 150 -12.26 -6.51 19.65
N THR A 151 -12.18 -5.17 19.69
CA THR A 151 -12.42 -4.34 18.49
C THR A 151 -11.35 -4.57 17.42
N LEU A 152 -10.11 -4.73 17.83
CA LEU A 152 -9.00 -5.07 16.91
C LEU A 152 -9.18 -6.45 16.27
N ALA A 153 -9.57 -7.46 17.05
CA ALA A 153 -9.83 -8.81 16.53
C ALA A 153 -11.01 -8.83 15.55
N ALA A 154 -12.10 -8.11 15.88
CA ALA A 154 -13.24 -7.99 14.99
C ALA A 154 -12.92 -7.27 13.69
N PHE A 155 -12.10 -6.22 13.73
CA PHE A 155 -11.63 -5.50 12.55
C PHE A 155 -10.68 -6.37 11.70
N ALA A 156 -9.70 -7.01 12.32
CA ALA A 156 -8.75 -7.88 11.62
C ALA A 156 -9.44 -9.05 10.90
N ALA A 157 -10.43 -9.67 11.54
CA ALA A 157 -11.18 -10.79 10.97
C ALA A 157 -11.88 -10.42 9.65
N GLN A 158 -12.40 -9.18 9.54
CA GLN A 158 -13.03 -8.69 8.30
C GLN A 158 -12.05 -8.59 7.13
N LEU A 159 -10.75 -8.41 7.43
CA LEU A 159 -9.67 -8.20 6.48
C LEU A 159 -8.81 -9.45 6.26
N ASN A 160 -9.29 -10.61 6.72
CA ASN A 160 -8.55 -11.88 6.69
C ASN A 160 -7.16 -11.79 7.38
N ALA A 161 -7.04 -10.89 8.36
CA ALA A 161 -5.89 -10.80 9.24
C ALA A 161 -6.23 -11.52 10.55
N ALA A 162 -5.30 -12.33 11.03
CA ALA A 162 -5.44 -13.04 12.30
C ALA A 162 -4.21 -12.78 13.16
N PHE A 163 -4.41 -12.78 14.47
CA PHE A 163 -3.33 -12.69 15.44
C PHE A 163 -3.70 -13.40 16.73
N MET A 164 -2.68 -13.88 17.44
CA MET A 164 -2.85 -14.53 18.73
C MET A 164 -1.61 -14.34 19.61
N LYS A 165 -1.82 -14.24 20.92
CA LYS A 165 -0.73 -14.26 21.90
C LYS A 165 -0.22 -15.69 22.10
N VAL A 166 1.09 -15.85 22.00
CA VAL A 166 1.78 -17.11 22.24
C VAL A 166 2.75 -16.89 23.41
N PRO A 167 2.62 -17.66 24.51
CA PRO A 167 3.56 -17.56 25.63
C PRO A 167 4.99 -17.83 25.17
N ASP A 168 5.94 -17.05 25.69
CA ASP A 168 7.37 -17.27 25.47
C ASP A 168 8.03 -18.07 26.62
N ALA A 169 9.24 -18.54 26.39
CA ALA A 169 9.98 -19.35 27.36
C ALA A 169 10.40 -18.58 28.63
N ASN A 170 10.32 -17.22 28.62
CA ASN A 170 10.76 -16.36 29.70
C ASN A 170 9.59 -15.84 30.56
N GLY A 171 8.38 -16.36 30.37
CA GLY A 171 7.18 -15.95 31.09
C GLY A 171 6.50 -14.68 30.52
N GLY A 172 6.95 -14.22 29.35
CA GLY A 172 6.31 -13.19 28.55
C GLY A 172 5.41 -13.78 27.45
N TYR A 173 5.19 -13.00 26.39
CA TYR A 173 4.51 -13.46 25.19
C TYR A 173 5.04 -12.77 23.93
N VAL A 174 4.93 -13.48 22.84
CA VAL A 174 5.03 -12.96 21.46
C VAL A 174 3.65 -12.99 20.83
N ILE A 175 3.48 -12.22 19.74
CA ILE A 175 2.23 -12.28 18.97
C ILE A 175 2.54 -12.93 17.62
N ASP A 176 1.88 -14.04 17.36
CA ASP A 176 1.79 -14.60 16.02
C ASP A 176 0.69 -13.85 15.26
N HIS A 177 1.01 -13.35 14.07
CA HIS A 177 0.08 -12.58 13.27
C HIS A 177 0.28 -12.79 11.76
N THR A 178 -0.77 -12.53 11.00
CA THR A 178 -0.71 -12.53 9.55
C THR A 178 0.24 -11.43 9.06
N GLY A 179 1.29 -11.83 8.34
CA GLY A 179 2.32 -10.91 7.82
C GLY A 179 1.96 -10.20 6.51
N ASN A 180 0.73 -10.37 6.00
CA ASN A 180 0.31 -9.73 4.75
C ASN A 180 -0.01 -8.24 4.96
N ILE A 181 0.26 -7.42 3.92
CA ILE A 181 -0.27 -6.06 3.86
C ILE A 181 -1.67 -6.13 3.23
N VAL A 182 -2.65 -5.62 3.93
CA VAL A 182 -4.05 -5.53 3.46
C VAL A 182 -4.21 -4.30 2.57
N ILE A 183 -4.96 -4.44 1.48
CA ILE A 183 -5.28 -3.36 0.54
C ILE A 183 -6.75 -3.00 0.70
N VAL A 184 -7.02 -1.70 0.93
CA VAL A 184 -8.36 -1.13 0.90
C VAL A 184 -8.42 -0.08 -0.20
N ASP A 185 -9.47 -0.13 -1.03
CA ASP A 185 -9.68 0.75 -2.17
C ASP A 185 -10.21 2.15 -1.74
N PRO A 186 -10.25 3.14 -2.65
CA PRO A 186 -10.75 4.48 -2.33
C PRO A 186 -12.23 4.54 -1.93
N ASP A 187 -13.02 3.50 -2.19
CA ASP A 187 -14.40 3.39 -1.69
C ASP A 187 -14.45 2.86 -0.25
N GLY A 188 -13.30 2.57 0.36
CA GLY A 188 -13.21 2.02 1.71
C GLY A 188 -13.49 0.51 1.80
N ARG A 189 -13.40 -0.22 0.67
CA ARG A 189 -13.67 -1.66 0.60
C ARG A 189 -12.39 -2.49 0.63
N TYR A 190 -12.45 -3.64 1.25
CA TYR A 190 -11.34 -4.61 1.21
C TYR A 190 -11.12 -5.10 -0.22
N ALA A 191 -9.97 -4.76 -0.77
CA ALA A 191 -9.62 -4.99 -2.16
C ALA A 191 -8.71 -6.19 -2.37
N GLY A 192 -7.92 -6.58 -1.36
CA GLY A 192 -6.94 -7.64 -1.50
C GLY A 192 -5.81 -7.55 -0.50
N PHE A 193 -4.71 -8.22 -0.79
CA PHE A 193 -3.54 -8.24 0.09
C PHE A 193 -2.24 -8.48 -0.68
N ILE A 194 -1.12 -8.11 -0.07
CA ILE A 194 0.24 -8.37 -0.56
C ILE A 194 0.91 -9.34 0.39
N LYS A 195 1.43 -10.45 -0.14
CA LYS A 195 2.12 -11.49 0.62
C LYS A 195 3.58 -11.14 0.89
N LEU A 196 4.12 -11.72 1.96
CA LEU A 196 5.57 -11.80 2.19
C LEU A 196 6.26 -12.66 1.09
N PRO A 197 7.53 -12.38 0.77
CA PRO A 197 8.33 -11.26 1.25
C PRO A 197 7.95 -9.94 0.57
N HIS A 198 7.93 -8.84 1.34
CA HIS A 198 7.61 -7.54 0.80
C HIS A 198 8.82 -6.93 0.09
N ASP A 199 8.56 -6.35 -1.09
CA ASP A 199 9.54 -5.68 -1.94
C ASP A 199 9.00 -4.32 -2.38
N ALA A 200 9.79 -3.26 -2.23
CA ALA A 200 9.32 -1.89 -2.47
C ALA A 200 8.98 -1.63 -3.95
N ASP A 201 9.75 -2.21 -4.90
CA ASP A 201 9.50 -2.00 -6.32
C ASP A 201 8.24 -2.74 -6.77
N LYS A 202 8.03 -3.96 -6.28
CA LYS A 202 6.81 -4.73 -6.55
C LYS A 202 5.57 -4.05 -6.00
N ILE A 203 5.64 -3.57 -4.75
CA ILE A 203 4.52 -2.86 -4.11
C ILE A 203 4.23 -1.55 -4.84
N LEU A 204 5.26 -0.78 -5.20
CA LEU A 204 5.12 0.45 -5.97
C LEU A 204 4.43 0.20 -7.32
N MET A 205 4.89 -0.81 -8.06
CA MET A 205 4.33 -1.16 -9.37
C MET A 205 2.87 -1.65 -9.24
N ALA A 206 2.60 -2.48 -8.23
CA ALA A 206 1.23 -2.93 -7.93
C ALA A 206 0.33 -1.75 -7.59
N TYR A 207 0.78 -0.85 -6.71
CA TYR A 207 0.03 0.35 -6.34
C TYR A 207 -0.27 1.24 -7.55
N LYS A 208 0.75 1.56 -8.38
CA LYS A 208 0.57 2.35 -9.60
C LYS A 208 -0.43 1.70 -10.56
N SER A 209 -0.39 0.38 -10.68
CA SER A 209 -1.31 -0.37 -11.54
C SER A 209 -2.75 -0.31 -11.01
N MET A 210 -2.94 -0.45 -9.70
CA MET A 210 -4.27 -0.34 -9.06
C MET A 210 -4.83 1.09 -9.16
N ALA A 211 -4.01 2.10 -8.86
CA ALA A 211 -4.45 3.50 -8.83
C ALA A 211 -4.80 4.08 -10.21
N ARG A 212 -4.28 3.50 -11.30
CA ARG A 212 -4.56 3.93 -12.67
C ARG A 212 -5.71 3.14 -13.34
N ASN A 213 -6.06 1.98 -12.80
CA ASN A 213 -7.10 1.10 -13.37
C ASN A 213 -8.40 1.09 -12.53
N GLY A 214 -8.41 1.69 -11.36
CA GLY A 214 -9.56 1.83 -10.45
C GLY A 214 -10.08 3.24 -10.47
#